data_0c03fbc377909ff0c398656533431928
#
_entry.id   0c03fbc377909ff0c398656533431928
#
_cell.length_a   1.000
_cell.length_b   1.000
_cell.length_c   1.000
_cell.angle_alpha   90.00
_cell.angle_beta   90.00
_cell.angle_gamma   90.00
#
_symmetry.space_group_name_H-M   'P 1'
#
loop_
_entity.id
_entity.type
_entity.pdbx_description
1 polymer ?
#
loop_
_entity_poly.entity_id
_entity_poly.type
_entity_poly.pdbx_seq_one_letter_code
_entity_poly.pdbx_strand_id
1 'polypeptide(L)'
;MADAITQADNVQIIDMPAGSGKTYDISKRVNNFCEQAPTAKVLCITYTNRAVHELEKNIANAYISTIHTFINDLMSPLFTERKIVTCYLNTFKSEIEKTCTDSIKAQRYSERMEEKLTYESVQHNLEKDGLTYGETNYTSWQYGRLGHNDLLKFCTIVMKKYPKLKLKIIRRFKMIIIDEYQDTDEDIIKMFWGISQNENVQLCLYGDSMQQIYREYSPDFNEKLLTCRESGRAITNYRSNQTIIDILNKLYNDKNRIQEANSNSLISKSDYTPRIIIIDKDKVEAKIKRLMSENRKSLILYLFNAHRYKHIGAWELFDAYRGIDKYGFNSSVQVKDILLNTNEEDNPDKLMALMIWMYKEQKIWKENKFGVVYSAIRSNASLRMPITLEHLKDKEKFYKIWQEIFNQLNVSPMTIGDLYDFMAQKEVLSEDIIDELDINKELYEDVFKVPFDEVQKLETMLEDPTVSTQHGVKGESHDSIIFVAEDGNKGVFVYMREFLKLISTSNISLQKFYSFMRSYVKMLDETNSDKMKANSEYGKERAREIYDQFREEPLFKALYEEDYLSYLSKADCKI
;
A
#
# COMPACT_ATOMS: atom_id res chain seq x y z
N MET A 1 18.10 -18.72 27.08
CA MET A 1 19.49 -18.85 26.62
C MET A 1 19.64 -18.02 25.38
N ALA A 2 20.32 -16.90 25.47
CA ALA A 2 20.64 -16.08 24.32
C ALA A 2 21.70 -16.84 23.51
N ASP A 3 21.31 -17.35 22.35
CA ASP A 3 22.27 -17.98 21.45
C ASP A 3 23.26 -16.90 20.99
N ALA A 4 24.52 -17.10 21.37
CA ALA A 4 25.61 -16.26 20.90
C ALA A 4 25.66 -16.33 19.37
N ILE A 5 25.35 -15.21 18.74
CA ILE A 5 25.28 -15.08 17.27
C ILE A 5 26.74 -14.90 16.84
N THR A 6 27.33 -15.97 16.37
CA THR A 6 28.55 -15.94 15.57
C THR A 6 28.24 -15.14 14.29
N GLN A 7 29.13 -14.23 13.92
CA GLN A 7 29.11 -13.45 12.70
C GLN A 7 28.75 -14.37 11.50
N ALA A 8 27.59 -14.18 10.90
CA ALA A 8 27.17 -15.04 9.80
C ALA A 8 27.77 -14.48 8.51
N ASP A 9 28.85 -15.06 8.03
CA ASP A 9 29.53 -14.74 6.77
C ASP A 9 28.61 -14.77 5.53
N ASN A 10 27.38 -15.31 5.69
CA ASN A 10 26.42 -15.52 4.61
C ASN A 10 25.32 -14.45 4.52
N VAL A 11 25.29 -13.46 5.42
CA VAL A 11 24.32 -12.35 5.38
C VAL A 11 25.05 -11.04 5.12
N GLN A 12 24.62 -10.33 4.08
CA GLN A 12 25.15 -9.02 3.72
C GLN A 12 24.02 -8.01 3.64
N ILE A 13 24.19 -6.85 4.24
CA ILE A 13 23.27 -5.73 4.12
C ILE A 13 23.92 -4.65 3.28
N ILE A 14 23.31 -4.39 2.14
CA ILE A 14 23.76 -3.41 1.16
C ILE A 14 22.81 -2.21 1.25
N ASP A 15 23.19 -1.26 2.09
CA ASP A 15 22.40 -0.06 2.34
C ASP A 15 22.77 1.00 1.30
N MET A 16 21.88 1.21 0.35
CA MET A 16 22.08 2.07 -0.81
C MET A 16 20.97 3.13 -0.89
N PRO A 17 21.31 4.43 -0.84
CA PRO A 17 20.33 5.51 -1.01
C PRO A 17 19.60 5.46 -2.35
N ALA A 18 18.44 6.13 -2.41
CA ALA A 18 17.71 6.26 -3.67
C ALA A 18 18.59 6.91 -4.75
N GLY A 19 18.58 6.34 -5.95
CA GLY A 19 19.34 6.85 -7.09
C GLY A 19 20.79 6.37 -7.16
N SER A 20 21.28 5.55 -6.21
CA SER A 20 22.64 5.02 -6.21
C SER A 20 22.86 3.81 -7.12
N GLY A 21 21.85 3.39 -7.88
CA GLY A 21 21.95 2.26 -8.81
C GLY A 21 21.72 0.90 -8.19
N LYS A 22 20.88 0.81 -7.15
CA LYS A 22 20.52 -0.44 -6.44
C LYS A 22 20.12 -1.57 -7.38
N THR A 23 19.15 -1.34 -8.27
CA THR A 23 18.69 -2.32 -9.27
C THR A 23 19.82 -2.83 -10.18
N TYR A 24 20.72 -1.92 -10.59
CA TYR A 24 21.89 -2.29 -11.38
C TYR A 24 22.87 -3.18 -10.59
N ASP A 25 23.14 -2.84 -9.33
CA ASP A 25 24.05 -3.64 -8.46
C ASP A 25 23.46 -5.02 -8.20
N ILE A 26 22.15 -5.13 -7.93
CA ILE A 26 21.44 -6.42 -7.83
C ILE A 26 21.65 -7.25 -9.08
N SER A 27 21.36 -6.67 -10.26
CA SER A 27 21.48 -7.37 -11.55
C SER A 27 22.90 -7.86 -11.79
N LYS A 28 23.88 -7.00 -11.55
CA LYS A 28 25.31 -7.35 -11.68
C LYS A 28 25.72 -8.46 -10.73
N ARG A 29 25.30 -8.41 -9.46
CA ARG A 29 25.61 -9.44 -8.46
C ARG A 29 25.02 -10.79 -8.84
N VAL A 30 23.76 -10.81 -9.28
CA VAL A 30 23.08 -12.04 -9.71
C VAL A 30 23.76 -12.64 -10.92
N ASN A 31 24.04 -11.84 -11.95
CA ASN A 31 24.67 -12.33 -13.18
C ASN A 31 26.06 -12.88 -12.89
N ASN A 32 26.90 -12.17 -12.14
CA ASN A 32 28.22 -12.66 -11.71
C ASN A 32 28.13 -13.98 -10.92
N PHE A 33 27.15 -14.10 -10.02
CA PHE A 33 26.95 -15.34 -9.27
C PHE A 33 26.53 -16.49 -10.19
N CYS A 34 25.61 -16.26 -11.12
CA CYS A 34 25.18 -17.28 -12.09
C CYS A 34 26.30 -17.70 -13.05
N GLU A 35 27.20 -16.78 -13.41
CA GLU A 35 28.39 -17.10 -14.22
C GLU A 35 29.35 -18.04 -13.46
N GLN A 36 29.56 -17.78 -12.17
CA GLN A 36 30.43 -18.60 -11.32
C GLN A 36 29.80 -19.94 -10.91
N ALA A 37 28.47 -19.99 -10.82
CA ALA A 37 27.71 -21.17 -10.41
C ALA A 37 26.50 -21.40 -11.34
N PRO A 38 26.67 -21.86 -12.59
CA PRO A 38 25.61 -21.92 -13.61
C PRO A 38 24.41 -22.82 -13.23
N THR A 39 24.60 -23.78 -12.35
CA THR A 39 23.53 -24.69 -11.87
C THR A 39 22.80 -24.16 -10.65
N ALA A 40 23.32 -23.12 -10.00
CA ALA A 40 22.73 -22.53 -8.81
C ALA A 40 21.58 -21.60 -9.20
N LYS A 41 20.49 -21.68 -8.45
CA LYS A 41 19.34 -20.78 -8.63
C LYS A 41 19.40 -19.65 -7.62
N VAL A 42 19.01 -18.46 -8.08
CA VAL A 42 18.90 -17.25 -7.27
C VAL A 42 17.42 -16.91 -7.09
N LEU A 43 17.06 -16.45 -5.89
CA LEU A 43 15.76 -15.89 -5.56
C LEU A 43 15.93 -14.38 -5.37
N CYS A 44 15.19 -13.58 -6.15
CA CYS A 44 15.10 -12.13 -5.98
C CYS A 44 13.68 -11.76 -5.56
N ILE A 45 13.54 -11.18 -4.39
CA ILE A 45 12.28 -10.72 -3.83
C ILE A 45 12.27 -9.20 -3.86
N THR A 46 11.19 -8.63 -4.40
CA THR A 46 10.95 -7.19 -4.43
C THR A 46 9.62 -6.84 -3.77
N TYR A 47 9.36 -5.53 -3.60
CA TYR A 47 8.12 -5.08 -2.99
C TYR A 47 6.97 -4.89 -4.01
N THR A 48 7.27 -4.57 -5.28
CA THR A 48 6.27 -4.23 -6.29
C THR A 48 6.43 -5.02 -7.58
N ASN A 49 5.33 -5.27 -8.30
CA ASN A 49 5.34 -5.91 -9.62
C ASN A 49 6.17 -5.12 -10.64
N ARG A 50 6.20 -3.79 -10.53
CA ARG A 50 7.04 -2.94 -11.38
C ARG A 50 8.53 -3.23 -11.19
N ALA A 51 8.98 -3.38 -9.93
CA ALA A 51 10.37 -3.73 -9.64
C ALA A 51 10.72 -5.15 -10.13
N VAL A 52 9.76 -6.09 -10.07
CA VAL A 52 9.90 -7.42 -10.70
C VAL A 52 10.20 -7.26 -12.18
N HIS A 53 9.37 -6.55 -12.93
CA HIS A 53 9.56 -6.35 -14.38
C HIS A 53 10.86 -5.62 -14.72
N GLU A 54 11.32 -4.69 -13.87
CA GLU A 54 12.60 -4.01 -14.08
C GLU A 54 13.79 -4.94 -13.91
N LEU A 55 13.77 -5.81 -12.91
CA LEU A 55 14.82 -6.81 -12.69
C LEU A 55 14.82 -7.90 -13.79
N GLU A 56 13.65 -8.37 -14.21
CA GLU A 56 13.50 -9.38 -15.28
C GLU A 56 14.14 -8.96 -16.60
N LYS A 57 14.14 -7.65 -16.91
CA LYS A 57 14.81 -7.13 -18.12
C LYS A 57 16.32 -7.32 -18.11
N ASN A 58 16.93 -7.41 -16.93
CA ASN A 58 18.37 -7.38 -16.73
C ASN A 58 18.96 -8.69 -16.17
N ILE A 59 18.11 -9.62 -15.75
CA ILE A 59 18.51 -10.87 -15.09
C ILE A 59 17.82 -12.05 -15.80
N ALA A 60 18.61 -12.96 -16.38
CA ALA A 60 18.06 -14.08 -17.15
C ALA A 60 17.79 -15.35 -16.31
N ASN A 61 18.55 -15.59 -15.23
CA ASN A 61 18.60 -16.89 -14.54
C ASN A 61 18.26 -16.81 -13.05
N ALA A 62 17.29 -15.98 -12.67
CA ALA A 62 16.79 -15.91 -11.29
C ALA A 62 15.27 -16.15 -11.25
N TYR A 63 14.79 -16.58 -10.10
CA TYR A 63 13.37 -16.52 -9.78
C TYR A 63 13.09 -15.15 -9.15
N ILE A 64 12.37 -14.30 -9.87
CA ILE A 64 12.08 -12.92 -9.47
C ILE A 64 10.59 -12.82 -9.20
N SER A 65 10.20 -12.32 -8.05
CA SER A 65 8.79 -12.14 -7.69
C SER A 65 8.61 -11.13 -6.56
N THR A 66 7.35 -10.76 -6.30
CA THR A 66 7.03 -10.07 -5.05
C THR A 66 7.08 -11.05 -3.88
N ILE A 67 7.20 -10.52 -2.66
CA ILE A 67 7.21 -11.37 -1.44
C ILE A 67 5.93 -12.20 -1.32
N HIS A 68 4.76 -11.60 -1.62
CA HIS A 68 3.47 -12.28 -1.51
C HIS A 68 3.34 -13.40 -2.55
N THR A 69 3.73 -13.15 -3.79
CA THR A 69 3.74 -14.17 -4.86
C THR A 69 4.63 -15.35 -4.47
N PHE A 70 5.87 -15.07 -4.02
CA PHE A 70 6.79 -16.12 -3.61
C PHE A 70 6.24 -16.96 -2.44
N ILE A 71 5.70 -16.29 -1.41
CA ILE A 71 5.14 -16.99 -0.25
C ILE A 71 3.90 -17.78 -0.64
N ASN A 72 3.05 -17.26 -1.52
CA ASN A 72 1.91 -18.02 -2.03
C ASN A 72 2.36 -19.26 -2.81
N ASP A 73 3.32 -19.13 -3.72
CA ASP A 73 3.86 -20.29 -4.48
C ASP A 73 4.48 -21.36 -3.58
N LEU A 74 5.04 -20.93 -2.45
CA LEU A 74 5.61 -21.86 -1.47
C LEU A 74 4.52 -22.57 -0.65
N MET A 75 3.45 -21.85 -0.28
CA MET A 75 2.43 -22.29 0.65
C MET A 75 1.23 -22.94 -0.02
N SER A 76 0.80 -22.49 -1.20
CA SER A 76 -0.42 -22.98 -1.88
C SER A 76 -0.45 -24.49 -2.10
N PRO A 77 0.67 -25.19 -2.43
CA PRO A 77 0.66 -26.64 -2.53
C PRO A 77 0.42 -27.37 -1.19
N LEU A 78 0.45 -26.64 -0.07
CA LEU A 78 0.26 -27.18 1.27
C LEU A 78 -1.13 -26.83 1.84
N PHE A 79 -1.89 -25.98 1.18
CA PHE A 79 -3.15 -25.44 1.72
C PHE A 79 -4.26 -26.49 1.88
N THR A 80 -4.17 -27.62 1.19
CA THR A 80 -5.09 -28.77 1.35
C THR A 80 -4.57 -29.79 2.37
N GLU A 81 -3.33 -29.64 2.86
CA GLU A 81 -2.77 -30.56 3.84
C GLU A 81 -3.44 -30.40 5.21
N ARG A 82 -4.03 -31.49 5.74
CA ARG A 82 -4.73 -31.47 7.03
C ARG A 82 -3.95 -30.81 8.17
N LYS A 83 -2.63 -31.04 8.23
CA LYS A 83 -1.77 -30.45 9.26
C LYS A 83 -1.68 -28.94 9.14
N ILE A 84 -1.73 -28.40 7.92
CA ILE A 84 -1.68 -26.97 7.63
C ILE A 84 -3.02 -26.32 7.92
N VAL A 85 -4.12 -26.95 7.52
CA VAL A 85 -5.48 -26.52 7.87
C VAL A 85 -5.67 -26.49 9.39
N THR A 86 -5.24 -27.55 10.10
CA THR A 86 -5.28 -27.56 11.58
C THR A 86 -4.40 -26.46 12.19
N CYS A 87 -3.25 -26.16 11.57
CA CYS A 87 -2.39 -25.06 12.01
C CYS A 87 -3.10 -23.73 11.87
N TYR A 88 -3.78 -23.48 10.74
CA TYR A 88 -4.57 -22.30 10.50
C TYR A 88 -5.70 -22.13 11.53
N LEU A 89 -6.53 -23.15 11.71
CA LEU A 89 -7.64 -23.16 12.67
C LEU A 89 -7.19 -22.83 14.09
N ASN A 90 -6.05 -23.37 14.52
CA ASN A 90 -5.48 -23.09 15.85
C ASN A 90 -4.88 -21.69 15.95
N THR A 91 -4.26 -21.20 14.88
CA THR A 91 -3.60 -19.88 14.86
C THR A 91 -4.62 -18.75 14.89
N PHE A 92 -5.69 -18.89 14.13
CA PHE A 92 -6.70 -17.84 13.92
C PHE A 92 -8.05 -18.18 14.56
N LYS A 93 -8.03 -19.03 15.60
CA LYS A 93 -9.25 -19.48 16.28
C LYS A 93 -10.11 -18.30 16.76
N SER A 94 -9.49 -17.31 17.39
CA SER A 94 -10.19 -16.16 17.96
C SER A 94 -10.84 -15.29 16.88
N GLU A 95 -10.16 -15.11 15.75
CA GLU A 95 -10.66 -14.37 14.60
C GLU A 95 -11.84 -15.08 13.92
N ILE A 96 -11.76 -16.41 13.83
CA ILE A 96 -12.86 -17.24 13.30
C ILE A 96 -14.06 -17.17 14.25
N GLU A 97 -13.88 -17.38 15.55
CA GLU A 97 -14.95 -17.29 16.55
C GLU A 97 -15.60 -15.90 16.56
N LYS A 98 -14.82 -14.83 16.49
CA LYS A 98 -15.33 -13.47 16.36
C LYS A 98 -16.15 -13.29 15.06
N THR A 99 -15.71 -13.88 13.95
CA THR A 99 -16.44 -13.84 12.69
C THR A 99 -17.78 -14.58 12.79
N CYS A 100 -17.84 -15.69 13.54
CA CYS A 100 -19.09 -16.44 13.76
C CYS A 100 -20.14 -15.65 14.57
N THR A 101 -19.76 -14.62 15.32
CA THR A 101 -20.69 -13.74 16.05
C THR A 101 -21.18 -12.56 15.22
N ASP A 102 -20.62 -12.32 14.05
CA ASP A 102 -21.02 -11.25 13.12
C ASP A 102 -22.28 -11.68 12.36
N SER A 103 -23.41 -11.01 12.63
CA SER A 103 -24.71 -11.38 12.04
C SER A 103 -24.74 -11.27 10.52
N ILE A 104 -24.08 -10.27 9.94
CA ILE A 104 -24.04 -10.06 8.49
C ILE A 104 -23.22 -11.16 7.82
N LYS A 105 -22.05 -11.48 8.39
CA LYS A 105 -21.20 -12.55 7.87
C LYS A 105 -21.85 -13.92 8.04
N ALA A 106 -22.56 -14.13 9.15
CA ALA A 106 -23.30 -15.38 9.40
C ALA A 106 -24.43 -15.58 8.39
N GLN A 107 -25.19 -14.53 8.08
CA GLN A 107 -26.23 -14.59 7.06
C GLN A 107 -25.65 -14.92 5.69
N ARG A 108 -24.66 -14.16 5.22
CA ARG A 108 -24.00 -14.40 3.91
C ARG A 108 -23.38 -15.79 3.79
N TYR A 109 -22.79 -16.28 4.89
CA TYR A 109 -22.23 -17.63 4.93
C TYR A 109 -23.34 -18.67 4.77
N SER A 110 -24.47 -18.51 5.51
CA SER A 110 -25.59 -19.44 5.44
C SER A 110 -26.25 -19.48 4.06
N GLU A 111 -26.37 -18.32 3.40
CA GLU A 111 -26.90 -18.22 2.02
C GLU A 111 -25.97 -18.92 1.01
N ARG A 112 -24.66 -18.83 1.19
CA ARG A 112 -23.68 -19.41 0.27
C ARG A 112 -23.41 -20.90 0.50
N MET A 113 -23.34 -21.30 1.78
CA MET A 113 -22.92 -22.66 2.18
C MET A 113 -24.09 -23.57 2.56
N GLU A 114 -25.30 -23.01 2.57
CA GLU A 114 -26.56 -23.70 2.97
C GLU A 114 -26.48 -24.27 4.40
N GLU A 115 -25.62 -23.68 5.26
CA GLU A 115 -25.45 -24.11 6.64
C GLU A 115 -25.16 -22.92 7.57
N LYS A 116 -25.36 -23.08 8.88
CA LYS A 116 -25.11 -22.04 9.87
C LYS A 116 -23.60 -21.82 10.05
N LEU A 117 -23.18 -20.54 10.11
CA LEU A 117 -21.81 -20.20 10.44
C LEU A 117 -21.49 -20.52 11.90
N THR A 118 -20.70 -21.55 12.13
CA THR A 118 -20.16 -21.97 13.42
C THR A 118 -18.69 -22.32 13.24
N TYR A 119 -17.93 -22.39 14.34
CA TYR A 119 -16.54 -22.83 14.25
C TYR A 119 -16.43 -24.24 13.66
N GLU A 120 -17.34 -25.14 14.04
CA GLU A 120 -17.38 -26.52 13.56
C GLU A 120 -17.67 -26.60 12.05
N SER A 121 -18.62 -25.79 11.54
CA SER A 121 -18.90 -25.72 10.11
C SER A 121 -17.71 -25.19 9.31
N VAL A 122 -17.06 -24.13 9.81
CA VAL A 122 -15.82 -23.60 9.22
C VAL A 122 -14.72 -24.66 9.21
N GLN A 123 -14.49 -25.34 10.34
CA GLN A 123 -13.52 -26.42 10.41
C GLN A 123 -13.80 -27.53 9.40
N HIS A 124 -15.05 -28.01 9.34
CA HIS A 124 -15.45 -29.06 8.41
C HIS A 124 -15.18 -28.68 6.95
N ASN A 125 -15.59 -27.47 6.55
CA ASN A 125 -15.41 -26.99 5.19
C ASN A 125 -13.94 -26.79 4.83
N LEU A 126 -13.14 -26.22 5.72
CA LEU A 126 -11.70 -26.03 5.48
C LEU A 126 -10.93 -27.36 5.47
N GLU A 127 -11.34 -28.38 6.23
CA GLU A 127 -10.75 -29.72 6.15
C GLU A 127 -11.08 -30.41 4.79
N LYS A 128 -12.19 -30.04 4.14
CA LYS A 128 -12.59 -30.55 2.82
C LYS A 128 -11.95 -29.76 1.68
N ASP A 129 -12.06 -28.43 1.71
CA ASP A 129 -11.74 -27.57 0.57
C ASP A 129 -10.32 -26.94 0.66
N GLY A 130 -9.74 -26.92 1.87
CA GLY A 130 -8.43 -26.33 2.13
C GLY A 130 -8.50 -24.80 2.32
N LEU A 131 -7.30 -24.21 2.27
CA LEU A 131 -7.10 -22.76 2.36
C LEU A 131 -6.87 -22.16 0.97
N THR A 132 -7.03 -20.86 0.86
CA THR A 132 -6.73 -20.12 -0.37
C THR A 132 -6.04 -18.80 -0.04
N TYR A 133 -5.41 -18.20 -1.03
CA TYR A 133 -4.88 -16.84 -0.94
C TYR A 133 -5.68 -15.91 -1.84
N GLY A 134 -6.02 -14.74 -1.31
CA GLY A 134 -6.61 -13.65 -2.08
C GLY A 134 -5.64 -12.48 -2.16
N GLU A 135 -5.48 -11.88 -3.34
CA GLU A 135 -4.63 -10.70 -3.54
C GLU A 135 -5.29 -9.44 -2.93
N THR A 136 -5.69 -9.53 -1.67
CA THR A 136 -6.39 -8.48 -0.93
C THR A 136 -5.74 -8.22 0.42
N ASN A 137 -6.00 -7.05 0.99
CA ASN A 137 -5.50 -6.70 2.33
C ASN A 137 -6.31 -7.35 3.46
N TYR A 138 -7.43 -7.99 3.16
CA TYR A 138 -8.31 -8.62 4.15
C TYR A 138 -8.37 -10.13 4.02
N THR A 139 -8.57 -10.78 5.16
CA THR A 139 -8.71 -12.24 5.27
C THR A 139 -10.17 -12.60 5.52
N SER A 140 -10.69 -13.53 4.71
CA SER A 140 -12.02 -14.12 4.94
C SER A 140 -11.88 -15.38 5.77
N TRP A 141 -11.91 -15.21 7.10
CA TRP A 141 -11.62 -16.27 8.07
C TRP A 141 -12.51 -17.50 7.92
N GLN A 142 -13.81 -17.29 7.65
CA GLN A 142 -14.80 -18.34 7.49
C GLN A 142 -14.64 -19.17 6.20
N TYR A 143 -13.89 -18.64 5.22
CA TYR A 143 -13.60 -19.35 3.97
C TYR A 143 -12.13 -19.76 3.83
N GLY A 144 -11.31 -19.53 4.87
CA GLY A 144 -9.88 -19.81 4.83
C GLY A 144 -9.10 -19.07 3.75
N ARG A 145 -9.62 -17.92 3.28
CA ARG A 145 -8.97 -17.08 2.26
C ARG A 145 -8.11 -16.03 2.95
N LEU A 146 -6.80 -16.25 2.92
CA LEU A 146 -5.80 -15.36 3.53
C LEU A 146 -5.58 -14.11 2.68
N GLY A 147 -5.55 -12.95 3.32
CA GLY A 147 -5.06 -11.70 2.73
C GLY A 147 -3.55 -11.55 2.85
N HIS A 148 -2.99 -10.47 2.30
CA HIS A 148 -1.54 -10.23 2.20
C HIS A 148 -0.80 -10.42 3.54
N ASN A 149 -1.18 -9.67 4.57
CA ASN A 149 -0.49 -9.68 5.85
C ASN A 149 -0.62 -11.02 6.59
N ASP A 150 -1.80 -11.63 6.54
CA ASP A 150 -2.06 -12.89 7.24
C ASP A 150 -1.40 -14.07 6.54
N LEU A 151 -1.21 -14.02 5.22
CA LEU A 151 -0.42 -15.00 4.49
C LEU A 151 1.04 -14.99 4.98
N LEU A 152 1.66 -13.82 5.11
CA LEU A 152 3.04 -13.69 5.60
C LEU A 152 3.15 -14.18 7.04
N LYS A 153 2.26 -13.73 7.92
CA LYS A 153 2.18 -14.17 9.32
C LYS A 153 2.00 -15.69 9.41
N PHE A 154 1.08 -16.26 8.64
CA PHE A 154 0.81 -17.69 8.64
C PHE A 154 2.02 -18.50 8.14
N CYS A 155 2.68 -18.04 7.07
CA CYS A 155 3.89 -18.67 6.56
C CYS A 155 4.98 -18.76 7.63
N THR A 156 5.27 -17.67 8.36
CA THR A 156 6.30 -17.68 9.42
C THR A 156 5.97 -18.65 10.53
N ILE A 157 4.70 -18.76 10.93
CA ILE A 157 4.23 -19.72 11.93
C ILE A 157 4.40 -21.16 11.43
N VAL A 158 3.98 -21.44 10.19
CA VAL A 158 4.13 -22.76 9.57
C VAL A 158 5.61 -23.15 9.45
N MET A 159 6.48 -22.23 9.05
CA MET A 159 7.93 -22.46 8.94
C MET A 159 8.60 -22.69 10.31
N LYS A 160 8.13 -22.03 11.36
CA LYS A 160 8.57 -22.28 12.75
C LYS A 160 8.12 -23.67 13.23
N LYS A 161 6.87 -24.06 12.93
CA LYS A 161 6.28 -25.34 13.36
C LYS A 161 6.79 -26.54 12.55
N TYR A 162 7.10 -26.34 11.27
CA TYR A 162 7.54 -27.38 10.35
C TYR A 162 8.90 -27.03 9.71
N PRO A 163 10.03 -27.09 10.45
CA PRO A 163 11.34 -26.63 9.98
C PRO A 163 11.83 -27.31 8.69
N LYS A 164 11.34 -28.52 8.41
CA LYS A 164 11.66 -29.24 7.16
C LYS A 164 11.25 -28.48 5.89
N LEU A 165 10.28 -27.56 5.97
CA LEU A 165 9.88 -26.74 4.83
C LEU A 165 11.00 -25.78 4.39
N LYS A 166 11.84 -25.31 5.31
CA LYS A 166 13.03 -24.50 5.00
C LYS A 166 13.96 -25.23 4.03
N LEU A 167 14.04 -26.54 4.12
CA LEU A 167 14.88 -27.36 3.23
C LEU A 167 14.45 -27.26 1.76
N LYS A 168 13.17 -26.98 1.46
CA LYS A 168 12.71 -26.74 0.07
C LYS A 168 13.39 -25.50 -0.51
N ILE A 169 13.50 -24.42 0.27
CA ILE A 169 14.15 -23.17 -0.15
C ILE A 169 15.68 -23.40 -0.26
N ILE A 170 16.32 -23.98 0.74
CA ILE A 170 17.77 -24.25 0.79
C ILE A 170 18.23 -25.11 -0.39
N ARG A 171 17.43 -26.12 -0.75
CA ARG A 171 17.76 -27.00 -1.90
C ARG A 171 17.58 -26.31 -3.23
N ARG A 172 16.62 -25.39 -3.32
CA ARG A 172 16.29 -24.71 -4.57
C ARG A 172 17.19 -23.51 -4.86
N PHE A 173 17.51 -22.70 -3.84
CA PHE A 173 18.22 -21.44 -3.99
C PHE A 173 19.54 -21.43 -3.23
N LYS A 174 20.58 -20.86 -3.86
CA LYS A 174 21.91 -20.69 -3.26
C LYS A 174 22.22 -19.23 -2.93
N MET A 175 21.46 -18.32 -3.51
CA MET A 175 21.47 -16.90 -3.18
C MET A 175 20.03 -16.41 -3.06
N ILE A 176 19.77 -15.60 -2.05
CA ILE A 176 18.48 -14.92 -1.82
C ILE A 176 18.77 -13.44 -1.73
N ILE A 177 18.09 -12.66 -2.52
CA ILE A 177 18.14 -11.20 -2.51
C ILE A 177 16.77 -10.67 -2.11
N ILE A 178 16.73 -9.77 -1.14
CA ILE A 178 15.53 -9.05 -0.74
C ILE A 178 15.80 -7.57 -1.01
N ASP A 179 15.07 -7.01 -1.97
CA ASP A 179 15.09 -5.58 -2.26
C ASP A 179 14.09 -4.85 -1.36
N GLU A 180 14.38 -3.59 -1.02
CA GLU A 180 13.62 -2.77 -0.08
C GLU A 180 13.44 -3.46 1.28
N TYR A 181 14.52 -4.07 1.80
CA TYR A 181 14.44 -4.85 3.05
C TYR A 181 13.85 -4.04 4.21
N GLN A 182 14.06 -2.72 4.26
CA GLN A 182 13.57 -1.83 5.32
C GLN A 182 12.03 -1.78 5.41
N ASP A 183 11.33 -2.21 4.36
CA ASP A 183 9.86 -2.27 4.33
C ASP A 183 9.32 -3.70 4.42
N THR A 184 10.21 -4.69 4.45
CA THR A 184 9.83 -6.10 4.59
C THR A 184 9.56 -6.42 6.06
N ASP A 185 8.55 -7.23 6.32
CA ASP A 185 8.19 -7.66 7.67
C ASP A 185 9.37 -8.33 8.38
N GLU A 186 9.58 -8.00 9.67
CA GLU A 186 10.71 -8.48 10.48
C GLU A 186 10.73 -10.00 10.59
N ASP A 187 9.58 -10.65 10.80
CA ASP A 187 9.50 -12.11 10.92
C ASP A 187 9.85 -12.79 9.60
N ILE A 188 9.54 -12.17 8.47
CA ILE A 188 9.95 -12.66 7.14
C ILE A 188 11.45 -12.56 6.96
N ILE A 189 12.08 -11.43 7.33
CA ILE A 189 13.54 -11.31 7.25
C ILE A 189 14.20 -12.31 8.19
N LYS A 190 13.70 -12.46 9.42
CA LYS A 190 14.18 -13.46 10.38
C LYS A 190 14.05 -14.90 9.84
N MET A 191 12.99 -15.19 9.10
CA MET A 191 12.81 -16.48 8.44
C MET A 191 13.91 -16.75 7.41
N PHE A 192 14.18 -15.79 6.51
CA PHE A 192 15.24 -15.90 5.50
C PHE A 192 16.64 -15.90 6.13
N TRP A 193 16.83 -15.10 7.19
CA TRP A 193 18.06 -15.13 7.99
C TRP A 193 18.34 -16.52 8.55
N GLY A 194 17.31 -17.15 9.15
CA GLY A 194 17.44 -18.53 9.65
C GLY A 194 17.72 -19.57 8.55
N ILE A 195 17.32 -19.28 7.29
CA ILE A 195 17.66 -20.13 6.13
C ILE A 195 19.13 -19.92 5.73
N SER A 196 19.64 -18.70 5.78
CA SER A 196 21.03 -18.38 5.41
C SER A 196 22.06 -18.84 6.43
N GLN A 197 21.64 -19.25 7.62
CA GLN A 197 22.54 -19.92 8.57
C GLN A 197 23.06 -21.28 8.03
N ASN A 198 22.48 -21.77 6.94
CA ASN A 198 23.03 -22.87 6.18
C ASN A 198 24.17 -22.36 5.29
N GLU A 199 25.36 -22.89 5.43
CA GLU A 199 26.60 -22.45 4.75
C GLU A 199 26.51 -22.36 3.22
N ASN A 200 25.49 -22.96 2.62
CA ASN A 200 25.29 -22.99 1.18
C ASN A 200 24.28 -21.96 0.65
N VAL A 201 23.79 -21.04 1.48
CA VAL A 201 22.81 -20.02 1.07
C VAL A 201 23.27 -18.63 1.49
N GLN A 202 23.48 -17.76 0.52
CA GLN A 202 23.79 -16.35 0.75
C GLN A 202 22.49 -15.52 0.84
N LEU A 203 22.40 -14.61 1.80
CA LEU A 203 21.30 -13.64 1.93
C LEU A 203 21.85 -12.24 1.75
N CYS A 204 21.35 -11.52 0.75
CA CYS A 204 21.69 -10.12 0.49
C CYS A 204 20.44 -9.26 0.68
N LEU A 205 20.50 -8.34 1.64
CA LEU A 205 19.42 -7.39 1.94
C LEU A 205 19.78 -6.04 1.32
N TYR A 206 19.06 -5.65 0.29
CA TYR A 206 19.20 -4.37 -0.39
C TYR A 206 18.14 -3.39 0.08
N GLY A 207 18.52 -2.16 0.33
CA GLY A 207 17.57 -1.14 0.72
C GLY A 207 18.20 0.17 1.14
N ASP A 208 17.39 1.04 1.72
CA ASP A 208 17.80 2.30 2.32
C ASP A 208 17.07 2.47 3.65
N SER A 209 17.78 2.25 4.75
CA SER A 209 17.22 2.36 6.10
C SER A 209 16.61 3.73 6.41
N MET A 210 17.03 4.79 5.68
CA MET A 210 16.49 6.14 5.85
C MET A 210 15.13 6.32 5.13
N GLN A 211 14.76 5.40 4.24
CA GLN A 211 13.46 5.39 3.56
C GLN A 211 12.44 4.44 4.20
N GLN A 212 12.71 3.95 5.40
CA GLN A 212 11.77 3.12 6.15
C GLN A 212 10.51 3.92 6.50
N ILE A 213 9.36 3.52 5.99
CA ILE A 213 8.07 4.21 6.18
C ILE A 213 7.05 3.37 6.94
N TYR A 214 7.31 2.08 7.09
CA TYR A 214 6.49 1.14 7.84
C TYR A 214 7.07 0.91 9.24
N ARG A 215 6.60 -0.14 9.92
CA ARG A 215 7.01 -0.45 11.30
C ARG A 215 8.52 -0.53 11.45
N GLU A 216 9.04 0.08 12.48
CA GLU A 216 10.43 -0.11 12.88
C GLU A 216 10.65 -1.54 13.34
N TYR A 217 11.83 -2.07 13.04
CA TYR A 217 12.28 -3.35 13.58
C TYR A 217 12.53 -3.26 15.08
N SER A 218 12.42 -4.38 15.77
CA SER A 218 12.78 -4.46 17.18
C SER A 218 14.22 -3.97 17.40
N PRO A 219 14.53 -3.30 18.53
CA PRO A 219 15.86 -2.77 18.81
C PRO A 219 16.96 -3.82 18.65
N ASP A 220 16.74 -5.02 19.19
CA ASP A 220 17.68 -6.13 19.13
C ASP A 220 17.96 -6.59 17.69
N PHE A 221 16.92 -6.55 16.83
CA PHE A 221 17.08 -6.92 15.44
C PHE A 221 17.77 -5.83 14.63
N ASN A 222 17.47 -4.56 14.91
CA ASN A 222 18.20 -3.44 14.33
C ASN A 222 19.69 -3.47 14.64
N GLU A 223 20.07 -3.77 15.90
CA GLU A 223 21.47 -3.92 16.29
C GLU A 223 22.13 -5.05 15.50
N LYS A 224 21.44 -6.17 15.36
CA LYS A 224 21.90 -7.31 14.56
C LYS A 224 22.11 -6.95 13.09
N LEU A 225 21.19 -6.19 12.48
CA LEU A 225 21.34 -5.72 11.11
C LEU A 225 22.58 -4.82 10.94
N LEU A 226 22.87 -3.96 11.92
CA LEU A 226 24.04 -3.09 11.88
C LEU A 226 25.37 -3.87 11.83
N THR A 227 25.47 -5.04 12.47
CA THR A 227 26.70 -5.87 12.46
C THR A 227 27.02 -6.47 11.09
N CYS A 228 26.02 -6.63 10.21
CA CYS A 228 26.17 -7.22 8.87
C CYS A 228 26.22 -6.17 7.76
N ARG A 229 26.24 -4.87 8.10
CA ARG A 229 26.22 -3.78 7.12
C ARG A 229 27.59 -3.62 6.46
N GLU A 230 27.61 -3.61 5.11
CA GLU A 230 28.81 -3.23 4.37
C GLU A 230 29.14 -1.75 4.61
N SER A 231 30.37 -1.45 5.03
CA SER A 231 30.85 -0.10 5.26
C SER A 231 31.74 0.39 4.11
N GLY A 232 31.68 1.70 3.82
CA GLY A 232 32.74 2.39 3.09
C GLY A 232 32.62 2.47 1.59
N ARG A 233 31.43 2.34 0.98
CA ARG A 233 31.24 2.68 -0.44
C ARG A 233 31.01 4.18 -0.63
N ALA A 234 31.82 4.82 -1.46
CA ALA A 234 31.47 6.12 -2.03
C ALA A 234 30.19 5.93 -2.89
N ILE A 235 29.15 6.73 -2.61
CA ILE A 235 27.84 6.54 -3.20
C ILE A 235 27.63 7.53 -4.32
N THR A 236 27.77 7.05 -5.57
CA THR A 236 27.41 7.84 -6.75
C THR A 236 25.90 7.82 -6.95
N ASN A 237 25.27 8.98 -7.00
CA ASN A 237 23.85 9.13 -7.32
C ASN A 237 23.68 9.40 -8.82
N TYR A 238 22.92 8.54 -9.49
CA TYR A 238 22.67 8.59 -10.94
C TYR A 238 21.32 9.24 -11.28
N ARG A 239 20.52 9.58 -10.26
CA ARG A 239 19.14 10.06 -10.43
C ARG A 239 19.00 11.56 -10.29
N SER A 240 19.74 12.17 -9.38
CA SER A 240 19.52 13.54 -8.95
C SER A 240 20.71 14.45 -9.27
N ASN A 241 20.46 15.76 -9.42
CA ASN A 241 21.53 16.74 -9.52
C ASN A 241 22.18 16.99 -8.16
N GLN A 242 23.37 17.67 -8.16
CA GLN A 242 24.15 17.89 -6.94
C GLN A 242 23.38 18.69 -5.90
N THR A 243 22.56 19.67 -6.29
CA THR A 243 21.78 20.49 -5.34
C THR A 243 20.79 19.64 -4.52
N ILE A 244 20.11 18.68 -5.14
CA ILE A 244 19.21 17.74 -4.45
C ILE A 244 20.04 16.83 -3.54
N ILE A 245 21.18 16.35 -4.03
CA ILE A 245 22.08 15.45 -3.28
C ILE A 245 22.64 16.15 -2.04
N ASP A 246 23.00 17.42 -2.13
CA ASP A 246 23.48 18.20 -0.99
C ASP A 246 22.42 18.32 0.11
N ILE A 247 21.16 18.50 -0.28
CA ILE A 247 20.02 18.48 0.68
C ILE A 247 19.90 17.09 1.33
N LEU A 248 19.98 16.02 0.54
CA LEU A 248 19.93 14.65 1.06
C LEU A 248 21.09 14.37 2.01
N ASN A 249 22.31 14.73 1.64
CA ASN A 249 23.49 14.56 2.49
C ASN A 249 23.34 15.33 3.82
N LYS A 250 22.77 16.52 3.78
CA LYS A 250 22.47 17.30 5.00
C LYS A 250 21.40 16.60 5.86
N LEU A 251 20.37 16.02 5.26
CA LEU A 251 19.30 15.31 5.97
C LEU A 251 19.81 13.99 6.59
N TYR A 252 20.55 13.20 5.83
CA TYR A 252 21.15 11.95 6.32
C TYR A 252 22.21 12.21 7.40
N ASN A 253 23.02 13.25 7.21
CA ASN A 253 24.12 13.63 8.12
C ASN A 253 24.99 12.43 8.55
N ASP A 254 25.22 11.52 7.61
CA ASP A 254 26.03 10.32 7.81
C ASP A 254 27.32 10.42 6.99
N LYS A 255 28.45 10.55 7.67
CA LYS A 255 29.77 10.67 7.02
C LYS A 255 30.15 9.44 6.17
N ASN A 256 29.56 8.29 6.47
CA ASN A 256 29.81 7.05 5.72
C ASN A 256 28.91 6.90 4.49
N ARG A 257 27.99 7.85 4.27
CA ARG A 257 26.97 7.79 3.21
C ARG A 257 26.87 9.07 2.40
N ILE A 258 27.99 9.79 2.28
CA ILE A 258 28.03 10.99 1.45
C ILE A 258 27.80 10.57 0.00
N GLN A 259 26.81 11.16 -0.63
CA GLN A 259 26.47 10.96 -2.03
C GLN A 259 27.07 12.06 -2.89
N GLU A 260 27.46 11.70 -4.11
CA GLU A 260 27.92 12.61 -5.15
C GLU A 260 27.17 12.37 -6.45
N ALA A 261 26.87 13.44 -7.19
CA ALA A 261 26.22 13.30 -8.48
C ALA A 261 27.14 12.61 -9.48
N ASN A 262 26.58 11.75 -10.34
CA ASN A 262 27.34 11.20 -11.45
C ASN A 262 27.73 12.31 -12.45
N SER A 263 29.00 12.61 -12.52
CA SER A 263 29.56 13.69 -13.36
C SER A 263 29.27 13.53 -14.87
N ASN A 264 28.97 12.32 -15.30
CA ASN A 264 28.67 11.99 -16.72
C ASN A 264 27.17 12.06 -17.04
N SER A 265 26.30 12.26 -16.06
CA SER A 265 24.86 12.36 -16.27
C SER A 265 24.45 13.75 -16.76
N LEU A 266 23.55 13.83 -17.74
CA LEU A 266 22.92 15.08 -18.16
C LEU A 266 22.10 15.70 -17.01
N ILE A 267 21.57 14.89 -16.11
CA ILE A 267 20.78 15.32 -14.94
C ILE A 267 21.68 16.06 -13.95
N SER A 268 22.93 15.61 -13.75
CA SER A 268 23.88 16.27 -12.83
C SER A 268 24.26 17.68 -13.27
N LYS A 269 24.11 18.00 -14.56
CA LYS A 269 24.38 19.32 -15.16
C LYS A 269 23.18 20.26 -15.17
N SER A 270 22.05 19.83 -14.62
CA SER A 270 20.86 20.67 -14.50
C SER A 270 21.05 21.74 -13.42
N ASP A 271 20.85 23.00 -13.78
CA ASP A 271 20.87 24.15 -12.85
C ASP A 271 19.59 24.26 -12.01
N TYR A 272 18.77 23.21 -11.98
CA TYR A 272 17.53 23.23 -11.24
C TYR A 272 17.77 23.25 -9.73
N THR A 273 17.23 24.25 -9.06
CA THR A 273 17.27 24.38 -7.60
C THR A 273 15.90 24.10 -7.01
N PRO A 274 15.75 23.14 -6.07
CA PRO A 274 14.52 22.93 -5.35
C PRO A 274 14.05 24.21 -4.65
N ARG A 275 12.75 24.50 -4.71
CA ARG A 275 12.15 25.70 -4.15
C ARG A 275 11.07 25.34 -3.14
N ILE A 276 11.09 26.00 -1.99
CA ILE A 276 10.00 25.98 -1.02
C ILE A 276 9.13 27.20 -1.27
N ILE A 277 7.86 27.01 -1.53
CA ILE A 277 6.88 28.07 -1.79
C ILE A 277 5.86 28.04 -0.66
N ILE A 278 5.85 29.09 0.15
CA ILE A 278 4.86 29.29 1.21
C ILE A 278 3.71 30.09 0.61
N ILE A 279 2.50 29.57 0.73
CA ILE A 279 1.30 30.13 0.09
C ILE A 279 0.04 29.88 0.94
N ASP A 280 -0.93 30.77 0.83
CA ASP A 280 -2.23 30.60 1.46
C ASP A 280 -2.99 29.40 0.85
N LYS A 281 -3.75 28.68 1.67
CA LYS A 281 -4.43 27.44 1.29
C LYS A 281 -5.39 27.61 0.09
N ASP A 282 -6.08 28.73 0.03
CA ASP A 282 -7.02 29.07 -1.05
C ASP A 282 -6.33 29.33 -2.41
N LYS A 283 -5.03 29.59 -2.42
CA LYS A 283 -4.24 29.89 -3.62
C LYS A 283 -3.44 28.70 -4.16
N VAL A 284 -3.44 27.55 -3.45
CA VAL A 284 -2.62 26.37 -3.78
C VAL A 284 -2.94 25.86 -5.18
N GLU A 285 -4.21 25.64 -5.50
CA GLU A 285 -4.63 25.12 -6.81
C GLU A 285 -4.23 26.04 -7.98
N ALA A 286 -4.41 27.36 -7.83
CA ALA A 286 -3.98 28.32 -8.83
C ALA A 286 -2.45 28.30 -9.04
N LYS A 287 -1.69 28.11 -7.95
CA LYS A 287 -0.23 28.01 -8.03
C LYS A 287 0.20 26.71 -8.70
N ILE A 288 -0.43 25.58 -8.38
CA ILE A 288 -0.15 24.30 -9.04
C ILE A 288 -0.40 24.41 -10.54
N LYS A 289 -1.56 24.93 -10.96
CA LYS A 289 -1.88 25.15 -12.38
C LYS A 289 -0.82 25.96 -13.11
N ARG A 290 -0.31 27.03 -12.46
CA ARG A 290 0.77 27.82 -13.02
C ARG A 290 2.08 27.04 -13.15
N LEU A 291 2.48 26.30 -12.12
CA LEU A 291 3.70 25.46 -12.15
C LEU A 291 3.59 24.37 -13.22
N MET A 292 2.41 23.74 -13.36
CA MET A 292 2.15 22.74 -14.40
C MET A 292 2.17 23.35 -15.81
N SER A 293 1.79 24.63 -15.97
CA SER A 293 1.94 25.32 -17.27
C SER A 293 3.41 25.59 -17.64
N GLU A 294 4.26 25.78 -16.64
CA GLU A 294 5.71 25.94 -16.81
C GLU A 294 6.40 24.58 -17.13
N ASN A 295 5.95 23.50 -16.50
CA ASN A 295 6.45 22.14 -16.75
C ASN A 295 5.32 21.09 -16.67
N ARG A 296 4.76 20.71 -17.82
CA ARG A 296 3.63 19.77 -17.94
C ARG A 296 3.92 18.33 -17.51
N LYS A 297 5.20 17.96 -17.37
CA LYS A 297 5.62 16.62 -16.93
C LYS A 297 5.81 16.49 -15.42
N SER A 298 5.51 17.54 -14.66
CA SER A 298 5.63 17.48 -13.21
C SER A 298 4.55 16.56 -12.63
N LEU A 299 4.96 15.67 -11.72
CA LEU A 299 4.03 14.89 -10.90
C LEU A 299 3.66 15.69 -9.65
N ILE A 300 2.38 15.74 -9.33
CA ILE A 300 1.88 16.39 -8.12
C ILE A 300 1.75 15.33 -7.02
N LEU A 301 2.38 15.57 -5.87
CA LEU A 301 2.29 14.69 -4.71
C LEU A 301 1.55 15.37 -3.57
N TYR A 302 0.50 14.72 -3.08
CA TYR A 302 -0.23 15.12 -1.88
C TYR A 302 0.14 14.23 -0.68
N LEU A 303 0.06 14.79 0.51
CA LEU A 303 0.27 14.05 1.75
C LEU A 303 -0.93 13.12 2.05
N PHE A 304 -2.14 13.58 1.76
CA PHE A 304 -3.39 12.87 2.05
C PHE A 304 -4.16 12.54 0.77
N ASN A 305 -4.72 11.33 0.70
CA ASN A 305 -5.57 10.91 -0.41
C ASN A 305 -6.77 11.85 -0.63
N ALA A 306 -7.37 12.38 0.44
CA ALA A 306 -8.49 13.31 0.36
C ALA A 306 -8.20 14.53 -0.57
N HIS A 307 -7.00 15.10 -0.49
CA HIS A 307 -6.60 16.23 -1.33
C HIS A 307 -6.34 15.81 -2.78
N ARG A 308 -5.82 14.60 -2.98
CA ARG A 308 -5.70 14.00 -4.31
C ARG A 308 -7.05 13.90 -5.01
N TYR A 309 -8.08 13.35 -4.33
CA TYR A 309 -9.42 13.23 -4.91
C TYR A 309 -10.07 14.60 -5.18
N LYS A 310 -9.86 15.59 -4.31
CA LYS A 310 -10.31 16.97 -4.56
C LYS A 310 -9.66 17.58 -5.80
N HIS A 311 -8.36 17.39 -5.95
CA HIS A 311 -7.60 17.94 -7.08
C HIS A 311 -8.10 17.39 -8.43
N ILE A 312 -8.36 16.09 -8.52
CA ILE A 312 -8.85 15.46 -9.74
C ILE A 312 -10.34 15.66 -10.00
N GLY A 313 -11.08 16.20 -9.04
CA GLY A 313 -12.53 16.41 -9.13
C GLY A 313 -13.32 15.10 -8.95
N ALA A 314 -12.86 14.20 -8.06
CA ALA A 314 -13.53 12.97 -7.63
C ALA A 314 -13.75 12.97 -6.11
N TRP A 315 -14.07 14.14 -5.56
CA TRP A 315 -14.25 14.32 -4.12
C TRP A 315 -15.54 13.71 -3.60
N GLU A 316 -16.66 13.91 -4.33
CA GLU A 316 -17.97 13.41 -3.88
C GLU A 316 -17.96 11.88 -3.88
N LEU A 317 -17.32 11.26 -4.88
CA LEU A 317 -17.13 9.82 -4.93
C LEU A 317 -16.33 9.31 -3.72
N PHE A 318 -15.20 9.93 -3.40
CA PHE A 318 -14.40 9.56 -2.25
C PHE A 318 -15.15 9.76 -0.94
N ASP A 319 -15.86 10.89 -0.78
CA ASP A 319 -16.57 11.23 0.46
C ASP A 319 -17.77 10.30 0.70
N ALA A 320 -18.51 9.96 -0.36
CA ALA A 320 -19.62 9.02 -0.31
C ALA A 320 -19.15 7.62 0.12
N TYR A 321 -18.10 7.08 -0.49
CA TYR A 321 -17.55 5.78 -0.08
C TYR A 321 -16.94 5.80 1.31
N ARG A 322 -16.34 6.92 1.75
CA ARG A 322 -15.83 7.10 3.12
C ARG A 322 -16.93 7.09 4.16
N GLY A 323 -18.12 7.51 3.81
CA GLY A 323 -19.32 7.48 4.66
C GLY A 323 -19.86 6.08 4.91
N ILE A 324 -19.47 5.08 4.13
CA ILE A 324 -19.92 3.70 4.30
C ILE A 324 -19.10 3.03 5.41
N ASP A 325 -19.73 2.67 6.51
CA ASP A 325 -19.07 2.10 7.70
C ASP A 325 -18.21 0.86 7.40
N LYS A 326 -18.65 0.00 6.48
CA LYS A 326 -17.89 -1.20 6.08
C LYS A 326 -16.55 -0.89 5.42
N TYR A 327 -16.31 0.37 4.98
CA TYR A 327 -15.09 0.84 4.32
C TYR A 327 -14.33 1.88 5.15
N GLY A 328 -14.71 2.07 6.41
CA GLY A 328 -14.09 3.02 7.34
C GLY A 328 -12.62 2.71 7.66
N PHE A 329 -11.98 3.63 8.37
CA PHE A 329 -10.54 3.57 8.68
C PHE A 329 -10.10 2.27 9.39
N ASN A 330 -10.96 1.71 10.24
CA ASN A 330 -10.69 0.46 10.98
C ASN A 330 -11.21 -0.79 10.28
N SER A 331 -11.76 -0.66 9.07
CA SER A 331 -12.32 -1.77 8.32
C SER A 331 -11.24 -2.54 7.59
N SER A 332 -11.49 -3.82 7.34
CA SER A 332 -10.60 -4.70 6.58
C SER A 332 -10.44 -4.27 5.12
N VAL A 333 -11.48 -3.67 4.54
CA VAL A 333 -11.50 -3.05 3.22
C VAL A 333 -11.60 -1.55 3.41
N GLN A 334 -10.68 -0.79 2.85
CA GLN A 334 -10.68 0.67 2.93
C GLN A 334 -11.13 1.28 1.59
N VAL A 335 -11.57 2.53 1.62
CA VAL A 335 -11.97 3.28 0.41
C VAL A 335 -10.90 3.24 -0.68
N LYS A 336 -9.61 3.27 -0.32
CA LYS A 336 -8.51 3.16 -1.28
C LYS A 336 -8.48 1.82 -2.02
N ASP A 337 -8.89 0.73 -1.36
CA ASP A 337 -8.90 -0.62 -1.94
C ASP A 337 -10.03 -0.78 -2.97
N ILE A 338 -11.01 0.13 -2.93
CA ILE A 338 -12.13 0.21 -3.88
C ILE A 338 -11.78 1.16 -5.02
N LEU A 339 -11.44 2.42 -4.68
CA LEU A 339 -11.30 3.49 -5.67
C LEU A 339 -9.96 3.43 -6.46
N LEU A 340 -8.92 2.79 -5.93
CA LEU A 340 -7.63 2.63 -6.63
C LEU A 340 -7.47 1.25 -7.27
N ASN A 341 -8.43 0.36 -7.09
CA ASN A 341 -8.42 -0.95 -7.74
C ASN A 341 -9.09 -0.84 -9.12
N THR A 342 -8.28 -0.75 -10.14
CA THR A 342 -8.74 -0.71 -11.54
C THR A 342 -9.15 -2.07 -12.09
N ASN A 343 -8.85 -3.16 -11.38
CA ASN A 343 -9.27 -4.49 -11.78
C ASN A 343 -10.70 -4.75 -11.26
N GLU A 344 -11.67 -4.71 -12.14
CA GLU A 344 -13.08 -4.93 -11.81
C GLU A 344 -13.37 -6.31 -11.22
N GLU A 345 -12.65 -7.36 -11.62
CA GLU A 345 -12.85 -8.72 -11.12
C GLU A 345 -12.43 -8.85 -9.65
N ASP A 346 -11.42 -8.08 -9.22
CA ASP A 346 -10.86 -8.10 -7.86
C ASP A 346 -11.39 -6.96 -6.97
N ASN A 347 -12.20 -6.05 -7.52
CA ASN A 347 -12.72 -4.93 -6.75
C ASN A 347 -13.73 -5.44 -5.68
N PRO A 348 -13.51 -5.14 -4.39
CA PRO A 348 -14.37 -5.63 -3.31
C PRO A 348 -15.77 -4.99 -3.28
N ASP A 349 -16.01 -3.97 -4.11
CA ASP A 349 -17.30 -3.29 -4.24
C ASP A 349 -17.88 -3.49 -5.65
N LYS A 350 -18.98 -4.23 -5.74
CA LYS A 350 -19.58 -4.59 -7.04
C LYS A 350 -20.13 -3.39 -7.81
N LEU A 351 -20.66 -2.37 -7.11
CA LEU A 351 -21.15 -1.17 -7.78
C LEU A 351 -20.00 -0.41 -8.42
N MET A 352 -18.90 -0.19 -7.68
CA MET A 352 -17.72 0.47 -8.24
C MET A 352 -17.09 -0.34 -9.36
N ALA A 353 -16.99 -1.67 -9.20
CA ALA A 353 -16.53 -2.58 -10.24
C ALA A 353 -17.35 -2.41 -11.54
N LEU A 354 -18.68 -2.35 -11.43
CA LEU A 354 -19.56 -2.12 -12.57
C LEU A 354 -19.33 -0.73 -13.19
N MET A 355 -19.16 0.31 -12.38
CA MET A 355 -18.93 1.69 -12.89
C MET A 355 -17.58 1.80 -13.62
N ILE A 356 -16.53 1.20 -13.10
CA ILE A 356 -15.20 1.11 -13.74
C ILE A 356 -15.33 0.37 -15.08
N TRP A 357 -15.99 -0.78 -15.07
CA TRP A 357 -16.24 -1.56 -16.27
C TRP A 357 -16.98 -0.76 -17.33
N MET A 358 -18.06 -0.05 -16.95
CA MET A 358 -18.84 0.79 -17.86
C MET A 358 -17.98 1.88 -18.53
N TYR A 359 -17.09 2.52 -17.79
CA TYR A 359 -16.17 3.50 -18.35
C TYR A 359 -15.20 2.88 -19.37
N LYS A 360 -14.59 1.75 -19.05
CA LYS A 360 -13.64 1.05 -19.92
C LYS A 360 -14.29 0.55 -21.21
N GLU A 361 -15.43 -0.11 -21.09
CA GLU A 361 -16.14 -0.63 -22.27
C GLU A 361 -16.70 0.47 -23.15
N GLN A 362 -17.10 1.63 -22.60
CA GLN A 362 -17.46 2.80 -23.40
C GLN A 362 -16.28 3.27 -24.28
N LYS A 363 -15.05 3.24 -23.78
CA LYS A 363 -13.87 3.60 -24.58
C LYS A 363 -13.66 2.63 -25.75
N ILE A 364 -13.77 1.33 -25.49
CA ILE A 364 -13.65 0.27 -26.50
C ILE A 364 -14.79 0.39 -27.53
N TRP A 365 -16.00 0.71 -27.06
CA TRP A 365 -17.16 0.95 -27.92
C TRP A 365 -16.93 2.13 -28.88
N LYS A 366 -16.39 3.24 -28.40
CA LYS A 366 -16.05 4.43 -29.22
C LYS A 366 -15.00 4.11 -30.30
N GLU A 367 -14.17 3.08 -30.10
CA GLU A 367 -13.23 2.57 -31.10
C GLU A 367 -13.88 1.62 -32.12
N ASN A 368 -15.20 1.44 -32.08
CA ASN A 368 -15.99 0.51 -32.92
C ASN A 368 -15.61 -0.97 -32.75
N LYS A 369 -15.04 -1.37 -31.61
CA LYS A 369 -14.66 -2.76 -31.31
C LYS A 369 -15.83 -3.52 -30.66
N PHE A 370 -16.99 -3.51 -31.29
CA PHE A 370 -18.26 -4.04 -30.72
C PHE A 370 -18.20 -5.52 -30.36
N GLY A 371 -17.41 -6.33 -31.07
CA GLY A 371 -17.23 -7.74 -30.76
C GLY A 371 -16.47 -7.99 -29.45
N VAL A 372 -15.53 -7.12 -29.10
CA VAL A 372 -14.81 -7.16 -27.82
C VAL A 372 -15.77 -6.85 -26.70
N VAL A 373 -16.53 -5.74 -26.81
CA VAL A 373 -17.54 -5.35 -25.81
C VAL A 373 -18.61 -6.42 -25.64
N TYR A 374 -19.07 -7.04 -26.72
CA TYR A 374 -20.01 -8.17 -26.64
C TYR A 374 -19.46 -9.33 -25.80
N SER A 375 -18.20 -9.69 -26.01
CA SER A 375 -17.56 -10.75 -25.23
C SER A 375 -17.39 -10.37 -23.75
N ALA A 376 -17.03 -9.11 -23.48
CA ALA A 376 -16.90 -8.58 -22.14
C ALA A 376 -18.24 -8.57 -21.37
N ILE A 377 -19.34 -8.19 -22.03
CA ILE A 377 -20.70 -8.25 -21.45
C ILE A 377 -21.06 -9.69 -21.05
N ARG A 378 -20.77 -10.66 -21.91
CA ARG A 378 -21.07 -12.07 -21.63
C ARG A 378 -20.30 -12.66 -20.46
N SER A 379 -19.08 -12.16 -20.21
CA SER A 379 -18.21 -12.64 -19.13
C SER A 379 -18.42 -11.89 -17.81
N ASN A 380 -19.09 -10.72 -17.82
CA ASN A 380 -19.30 -9.94 -16.62
C ASN A 380 -20.44 -10.48 -15.77
N ALA A 381 -20.14 -10.90 -14.55
CA ALA A 381 -21.11 -11.50 -13.63
C ALA A 381 -22.22 -10.53 -13.16
N SER A 382 -21.96 -9.22 -13.20
CA SER A 382 -22.94 -8.19 -12.85
C SER A 382 -23.95 -7.90 -13.97
N LEU A 383 -23.77 -8.51 -15.13
CA LEU A 383 -24.60 -8.27 -16.31
C LEU A 383 -25.32 -9.53 -16.77
N ARG A 384 -26.45 -9.32 -17.42
CA ARG A 384 -27.16 -10.37 -18.16
C ARG A 384 -27.34 -9.95 -19.62
N MET A 385 -27.47 -10.93 -20.49
CA MET A 385 -27.80 -10.69 -21.89
C MET A 385 -29.30 -10.38 -22.03
N PRO A 386 -29.66 -9.17 -22.46
CA PRO A 386 -31.08 -8.80 -22.59
C PRO A 386 -31.76 -9.52 -23.75
N ILE A 387 -31.01 -10.10 -24.67
CA ILE A 387 -31.49 -10.75 -25.88
C ILE A 387 -30.60 -11.93 -26.23
N THR A 388 -31.18 -13.07 -26.56
CA THR A 388 -30.47 -14.21 -27.17
C THR A 388 -30.19 -13.91 -28.63
N LEU A 389 -28.92 -14.01 -29.07
CA LEU A 389 -28.52 -13.70 -30.45
C LEU A 389 -28.61 -14.93 -31.33
N GLU A 390 -29.75 -15.13 -32.01
CA GLU A 390 -29.97 -16.19 -32.98
C GLU A 390 -29.94 -15.69 -34.41
N HIS A 391 -30.38 -14.43 -34.64
CA HIS A 391 -30.50 -13.83 -35.97
C HIS A 391 -29.80 -12.49 -36.06
N LEU A 392 -29.60 -11.98 -37.30
CA LEU A 392 -28.97 -10.68 -37.55
C LEU A 392 -29.71 -9.53 -36.87
N LYS A 393 -31.06 -9.56 -36.86
CA LYS A 393 -31.90 -8.56 -36.21
C LYS A 393 -31.69 -8.47 -34.69
N ASP A 394 -31.27 -9.55 -34.06
CA ASP A 394 -31.00 -9.56 -32.62
C ASP A 394 -29.70 -8.83 -32.33
N LYS A 395 -28.71 -8.90 -33.23
CA LYS A 395 -27.49 -8.10 -33.16
C LYS A 395 -27.80 -6.59 -33.25
N GLU A 396 -28.72 -6.18 -34.12
CA GLU A 396 -29.11 -4.78 -34.25
C GLU A 396 -29.83 -4.28 -32.99
N LYS A 397 -30.69 -5.09 -32.38
CA LYS A 397 -31.36 -4.75 -31.13
C LYS A 397 -30.34 -4.65 -29.97
N PHE A 398 -29.44 -5.63 -29.86
CA PHE A 398 -28.38 -5.61 -28.88
C PHE A 398 -27.51 -4.35 -29.00
N TYR A 399 -27.07 -4.04 -30.23
CA TYR A 399 -26.30 -2.82 -30.52
C TYR A 399 -27.05 -1.55 -30.09
N LYS A 400 -28.35 -1.42 -30.40
CA LYS A 400 -29.15 -0.25 -30.02
C LYS A 400 -29.25 -0.09 -28.50
N ILE A 401 -29.49 -1.19 -27.77
CA ILE A 401 -29.57 -1.13 -26.30
C ILE A 401 -28.27 -0.61 -25.71
N TRP A 402 -27.14 -1.19 -26.10
CA TRP A 402 -25.84 -0.79 -25.54
C TRP A 402 -25.37 0.59 -26.06
N GLN A 403 -25.72 0.96 -27.27
CA GLN A 403 -25.50 2.31 -27.77
C GLN A 403 -26.25 3.34 -26.94
N GLU A 404 -27.51 3.08 -26.58
CA GLU A 404 -28.30 3.96 -25.72
C GLU A 404 -27.65 4.06 -24.33
N ILE A 405 -27.24 2.95 -23.74
CA ILE A 405 -26.57 2.94 -22.42
C ILE A 405 -25.27 3.73 -22.46
N PHE A 406 -24.38 3.47 -23.42
CA PHE A 406 -23.10 4.19 -23.51
C PHE A 406 -23.25 5.66 -23.88
N ASN A 407 -24.32 6.03 -24.60
CA ASN A 407 -24.63 7.44 -24.88
C ASN A 407 -25.04 8.18 -23.61
N GLN A 408 -25.73 7.53 -22.67
CA GLN A 408 -26.09 8.14 -21.39
C GLN A 408 -24.86 8.58 -20.59
N LEU A 409 -23.75 7.87 -20.68
CA LEU A 409 -22.50 8.25 -20.00
C LEU A 409 -21.89 9.59 -20.47
N ASN A 410 -22.40 10.14 -21.58
CA ASN A 410 -21.99 11.45 -22.09
C ASN A 410 -23.01 12.57 -21.74
N VAL A 411 -24.12 12.20 -21.08
CA VAL A 411 -25.15 13.16 -20.66
C VAL A 411 -24.77 13.72 -19.29
N SER A 412 -24.63 15.02 -19.15
CA SER A 412 -24.29 15.66 -17.88
C SER A 412 -25.45 16.52 -17.39
N PRO A 413 -25.83 16.49 -16.13
CA PRO A 413 -25.29 15.65 -15.07
C PRO A 413 -26.00 14.28 -15.00
N MET A 414 -25.28 13.17 -15.17
CA MET A 414 -25.77 11.84 -14.89
C MET A 414 -25.12 11.32 -13.61
N THR A 415 -25.91 10.85 -12.66
CA THR A 415 -25.41 10.24 -11.44
C THR A 415 -25.17 8.75 -11.62
N ILE A 416 -24.42 8.13 -10.68
CA ILE A 416 -24.24 6.68 -10.63
C ILE A 416 -25.61 5.99 -10.49
N GLY A 417 -26.53 6.58 -9.70
CA GLY A 417 -27.90 6.07 -9.52
C GLY A 417 -28.71 6.14 -10.81
N ASP A 418 -28.67 7.28 -11.54
CA ASP A 418 -29.39 7.41 -12.82
C ASP A 418 -28.92 6.35 -13.84
N LEU A 419 -27.59 6.11 -13.89
CA LEU A 419 -27.03 5.08 -14.77
C LEU A 419 -27.48 3.68 -14.37
N TYR A 420 -27.44 3.37 -13.07
CA TYR A 420 -27.89 2.09 -12.54
C TYR A 420 -29.37 1.85 -12.86
N ASP A 421 -30.23 2.82 -12.58
CA ASP A 421 -31.67 2.73 -12.87
C ASP A 421 -31.94 2.57 -14.36
N PHE A 422 -31.21 3.28 -15.22
CA PHE A 422 -31.32 3.15 -16.66
C PHE A 422 -30.94 1.75 -17.15
N MET A 423 -29.84 1.19 -16.61
CA MET A 423 -29.42 -0.18 -16.92
C MET A 423 -30.43 -1.23 -16.42
N ALA A 424 -31.01 -1.02 -15.24
CA ALA A 424 -32.08 -1.87 -14.73
C ALA A 424 -33.34 -1.84 -15.64
N GLN A 425 -33.74 -0.65 -16.10
CA GLN A 425 -34.87 -0.50 -17.07
C GLN A 425 -34.60 -1.21 -18.41
N LYS A 426 -33.33 -1.25 -18.84
CA LYS A 426 -32.91 -2.00 -20.04
C LYS A 426 -32.75 -3.49 -19.82
N GLU A 427 -33.00 -3.97 -18.62
CA GLU A 427 -32.89 -5.36 -18.21
C GLU A 427 -31.50 -5.99 -18.49
N VAL A 428 -30.43 -5.19 -18.38
CA VAL A 428 -29.04 -5.66 -18.61
C VAL A 428 -28.30 -6.03 -17.33
N LEU A 429 -28.84 -5.71 -16.15
CA LEU A 429 -28.25 -6.08 -14.86
C LEU A 429 -28.63 -7.51 -14.48
N SER A 430 -27.69 -8.26 -13.87
CA SER A 430 -27.97 -9.58 -13.31
C SER A 430 -28.84 -9.47 -12.05
N GLU A 431 -29.58 -10.51 -11.72
CA GLU A 431 -30.38 -10.56 -10.49
C GLU A 431 -29.48 -10.42 -9.25
N ASP A 432 -28.29 -11.03 -9.26
CA ASP A 432 -27.34 -10.99 -8.14
C ASP A 432 -26.90 -9.57 -7.76
N ILE A 433 -26.67 -8.67 -8.74
CA ILE A 433 -26.27 -7.31 -8.42
C ILE A 433 -27.46 -6.47 -7.98
N ILE A 434 -28.64 -6.70 -8.56
CA ILE A 434 -29.89 -6.02 -8.17
C ILE A 434 -30.20 -6.35 -6.71
N ASP A 435 -30.25 -7.64 -6.36
CA ASP A 435 -30.55 -8.10 -5.01
C ASP A 435 -29.52 -7.56 -3.99
N GLU A 436 -28.23 -7.59 -4.31
CA GLU A 436 -27.18 -7.07 -3.42
C GLU A 436 -27.33 -5.57 -3.15
N LEU A 437 -27.62 -4.78 -4.19
CA LEU A 437 -27.76 -3.35 -4.05
C LEU A 437 -29.10 -2.94 -3.42
N ASP A 438 -30.19 -3.67 -3.67
CA ASP A 438 -31.48 -3.44 -3.02
C ASP A 438 -31.42 -3.73 -1.52
N ILE A 439 -30.78 -4.83 -1.11
CA ILE A 439 -30.55 -5.14 0.31
C ILE A 439 -29.70 -4.05 1.00
N ASN A 440 -28.77 -3.44 0.31
CA ASN A 440 -27.84 -2.45 0.85
C ASN A 440 -28.17 -1.02 0.39
N LYS A 441 -29.37 -0.75 -0.09
CA LYS A 441 -29.74 0.53 -0.72
C LYS A 441 -29.44 1.76 0.16
N GLU A 442 -29.72 1.67 1.45
CA GLU A 442 -29.42 2.75 2.41
C GLU A 442 -27.91 3.04 2.52
N LEU A 443 -27.05 2.03 2.37
CA LEU A 443 -25.59 2.20 2.44
C LEU A 443 -25.04 2.95 1.22
N TYR A 444 -25.68 2.81 0.06
CA TYR A 444 -25.23 3.41 -1.19
C TYR A 444 -25.99 4.69 -1.56
N GLU A 445 -26.87 5.19 -0.69
CA GLU A 445 -27.71 6.37 -0.98
C GLU A 445 -26.87 7.58 -1.45
N ASP A 446 -25.75 7.85 -0.77
CA ASP A 446 -24.88 8.95 -1.15
C ASP A 446 -24.03 8.63 -2.38
N VAL A 447 -23.63 7.38 -2.59
CA VAL A 447 -22.91 6.95 -3.79
C VAL A 447 -23.78 7.10 -5.04
N PHE A 448 -25.07 6.76 -4.96
CA PHE A 448 -26.01 6.93 -6.08
C PHE A 448 -26.22 8.40 -6.49
N LYS A 449 -25.99 9.35 -5.59
CA LYS A 449 -26.08 10.80 -5.89
C LYS A 449 -24.83 11.34 -6.59
N VAL A 450 -23.72 10.60 -6.59
CA VAL A 450 -22.43 11.04 -7.16
C VAL A 450 -22.52 11.11 -8.68
N PRO A 451 -22.05 12.22 -9.31
CA PRO A 451 -21.95 12.32 -10.75
C PRO A 451 -21.00 11.25 -11.34
N PHE A 452 -21.44 10.56 -12.38
CA PHE A 452 -20.64 9.52 -13.04
C PHE A 452 -19.31 10.07 -13.64
N ASP A 453 -19.26 11.36 -13.96
CA ASP A 453 -18.04 12.01 -14.46
C ASP A 453 -16.88 11.96 -13.44
N GLU A 454 -17.17 11.84 -12.14
CA GLU A 454 -16.13 11.64 -11.11
C GLU A 454 -15.44 10.27 -11.24
N VAL A 455 -16.18 9.23 -11.63
CA VAL A 455 -15.61 7.92 -11.97
C VAL A 455 -14.71 8.05 -13.20
N GLN A 456 -15.15 8.77 -14.22
CA GLN A 456 -14.37 8.99 -15.44
C GLN A 456 -13.07 9.75 -15.16
N LYS A 457 -13.11 10.79 -14.30
CA LYS A 457 -11.93 11.55 -13.88
C LYS A 457 -10.95 10.70 -13.10
N LEU A 458 -11.47 9.87 -12.19
CA LEU A 458 -10.67 8.94 -11.40
C LEU A 458 -9.94 7.94 -12.30
N GLU A 459 -10.66 7.24 -13.19
CA GLU A 459 -10.08 6.24 -14.09
C GLU A 459 -9.06 6.87 -15.06
N THR A 460 -9.38 8.06 -15.62
CA THR A 460 -8.45 8.80 -16.47
C THR A 460 -7.13 9.10 -15.74
N MET A 461 -7.21 9.50 -14.47
CA MET A 461 -6.02 9.76 -13.65
C MET A 461 -5.26 8.46 -13.33
N LEU A 462 -5.94 7.33 -13.14
CA LEU A 462 -5.29 6.05 -12.87
C LEU A 462 -4.58 5.47 -14.10
N GLU A 463 -5.07 5.75 -15.31
CA GLU A 463 -4.43 5.36 -16.57
C GLU A 463 -3.13 6.13 -16.85
N ASP A 464 -3.11 7.46 -16.59
CA ASP A 464 -1.93 8.33 -16.75
C ASP A 464 -1.77 9.22 -15.50
N PRO A 465 -1.12 8.69 -14.45
CA PRO A 465 -1.05 9.35 -13.16
C PRO A 465 -0.25 10.66 -13.20
N THR A 466 -0.93 11.79 -13.17
CA THR A 466 -0.33 13.12 -12.98
C THR A 466 -0.33 13.56 -11.52
N VAL A 467 -1.05 12.83 -10.67
CA VAL A 467 -1.23 13.12 -9.24
C VAL A 467 -1.13 11.83 -8.43
N SER A 468 -0.38 11.86 -7.35
CA SER A 468 -0.23 10.71 -6.45
C SER A 468 -0.03 11.15 -5.00
N THR A 469 0.25 10.19 -4.13
CA THR A 469 0.75 10.46 -2.78
C THR A 469 2.22 10.06 -2.70
N GLN A 470 2.96 10.56 -1.71
CA GLN A 470 4.38 10.20 -1.51
C GLN A 470 4.57 8.67 -1.35
N HIS A 471 3.61 7.97 -0.76
CA HIS A 471 3.65 6.50 -0.64
C HIS A 471 3.39 5.79 -1.97
N GLY A 472 2.52 6.36 -2.81
CA GLY A 472 2.15 5.77 -4.09
C GLY A 472 3.26 5.77 -5.13
N VAL A 473 4.28 6.63 -4.96
CA VAL A 473 5.41 6.78 -5.90
C VAL A 473 6.73 6.24 -5.34
N LYS A 474 6.67 5.51 -4.24
CA LYS A 474 7.87 4.93 -3.65
C LYS A 474 8.59 4.02 -4.64
N GLY A 475 9.91 4.21 -4.78
CA GLY A 475 10.73 3.49 -5.75
C GLY A 475 10.69 4.06 -7.18
N GLU A 476 9.86 5.06 -7.47
CA GLU A 476 9.77 5.67 -8.79
C GLU A 476 10.78 6.81 -9.01
N SER A 477 11.00 7.15 -10.28
CA SER A 477 11.81 8.30 -10.71
C SER A 477 10.96 9.21 -11.57
N HIS A 478 10.98 10.50 -11.25
CA HIS A 478 10.24 11.52 -11.99
C HIS A 478 11.14 12.71 -12.30
N ASP A 479 11.00 13.27 -13.50
CA ASP A 479 11.80 14.41 -13.96
C ASP A 479 11.55 15.67 -13.13
N SER A 480 10.31 15.84 -12.67
CA SER A 480 9.88 17.00 -11.88
C SER A 480 8.74 16.62 -10.93
N ILE A 481 8.79 17.13 -9.71
CA ILE A 481 7.79 16.88 -8.66
C ILE A 481 7.35 18.20 -8.05
N ILE A 482 6.04 18.32 -7.84
CA ILE A 482 5.41 19.36 -7.03
C ILE A 482 4.86 18.67 -5.78
N PHE A 483 5.52 18.81 -4.64
CA PHE A 483 5.04 18.25 -3.38
C PHE A 483 4.20 19.29 -2.63
N VAL A 484 2.92 18.98 -2.41
CA VAL A 484 1.99 19.82 -1.64
C VAL A 484 2.03 19.34 -0.20
N ALA A 485 2.84 20.04 0.61
CA ALA A 485 3.03 19.75 2.01
C ALA A 485 2.00 20.54 2.83
N GLU A 486 1.00 19.83 3.36
CA GLU A 486 -0.04 20.41 4.22
C GLU A 486 0.11 19.86 5.64
N ASP A 487 -0.24 20.69 6.63
CA ASP A 487 -0.33 20.22 8.00
C ASP A 487 -1.54 19.32 8.21
N GLY A 488 -1.43 18.35 9.11
CA GLY A 488 -2.50 17.42 9.44
C GLY A 488 -3.67 18.11 10.13
N ASN A 489 -4.87 17.62 9.86
CA ASN A 489 -6.07 18.01 10.58
C ASN A 489 -6.24 17.15 11.86
N LYS A 490 -7.28 17.44 12.65
CA LYS A 490 -7.63 16.79 13.92
C LYS A 490 -7.30 15.28 13.95
N GLY A 491 -6.44 14.88 14.86
CA GLY A 491 -6.07 13.47 15.12
C GLY A 491 -4.85 12.96 14.36
N VAL A 492 -4.36 13.67 13.34
CA VAL A 492 -3.10 13.34 12.64
C VAL A 492 -2.15 14.51 12.83
N PHE A 493 -1.20 14.36 13.75
CA PHE A 493 -0.21 15.39 14.05
C PHE A 493 0.91 15.36 13.00
N VAL A 494 0.70 16.05 11.88
CA VAL A 494 1.70 16.26 10.84
C VAL A 494 1.96 17.75 10.73
N TYR A 495 3.16 18.18 11.08
CA TYR A 495 3.58 19.57 11.10
C TYR A 495 4.60 19.84 9.99
N MET A 496 4.17 19.68 8.74
CA MET A 496 5.06 19.79 7.57
C MET A 496 5.65 21.20 7.42
N ARG A 497 4.89 22.23 7.73
CA ARG A 497 5.37 23.62 7.68
C ARG A 497 6.54 23.84 8.64
N GLU A 498 6.38 23.45 9.91
CA GLU A 498 7.41 23.62 10.93
C GLU A 498 8.60 22.70 10.66
N PHE A 499 8.37 21.48 10.19
CA PHE A 499 9.42 20.58 9.75
C PHE A 499 10.27 21.16 8.61
N LEU A 500 9.65 21.69 7.56
CA LEU A 500 10.36 22.32 6.44
C LEU A 500 11.11 23.59 6.89
N LYS A 501 10.54 24.38 7.79
CA LYS A 501 11.18 25.54 8.39
C LYS A 501 12.42 25.13 9.19
N LEU A 502 12.31 24.09 10.02
CA LEU A 502 13.44 23.55 10.78
C LEU A 502 14.57 23.06 9.87
N ILE A 503 14.27 22.31 8.82
CA ILE A 503 15.28 21.85 7.85
C ILE A 503 15.97 23.01 7.16
N SER A 504 15.24 24.07 6.84
CA SER A 504 15.80 25.25 6.16
C SER A 504 16.71 26.10 7.07
N THR A 505 16.46 26.11 8.38
CA THR A 505 17.12 27.03 9.34
C THR A 505 18.11 26.37 10.29
N SER A 506 18.03 25.05 10.49
CA SER A 506 18.80 24.32 11.50
C SER A 506 19.54 23.11 10.96
N ASN A 507 20.61 22.68 11.69
CA ASN A 507 21.36 21.46 11.38
C ASN A 507 20.71 20.21 11.98
N ILE A 508 19.41 20.02 11.76
CA ILE A 508 18.71 18.81 12.19
C ILE A 508 18.88 17.73 11.13
N SER A 509 19.41 16.58 11.54
CA SER A 509 19.45 15.38 10.72
C SER A 509 18.18 14.53 10.92
N LEU A 510 17.83 13.73 9.92
CA LEU A 510 16.75 12.75 10.03
C LEU A 510 16.96 11.80 11.22
N GLN A 511 18.19 11.40 11.50
CA GLN A 511 18.51 10.55 12.65
C GLN A 511 18.14 11.21 13.98
N LYS A 512 18.44 12.50 14.16
CA LYS A 512 18.03 13.26 15.37
C LYS A 512 16.52 13.39 15.45
N PHE A 513 15.88 13.67 14.31
CA PHE A 513 14.43 13.74 14.22
C PHE A 513 13.78 12.40 14.61
N TYR A 514 14.22 11.29 14.04
CA TYR A 514 13.68 9.95 14.38
C TYR A 514 13.96 9.58 15.84
N SER A 515 15.16 9.88 16.37
CA SER A 515 15.48 9.63 17.78
C SER A 515 14.53 10.36 18.73
N PHE A 516 14.27 11.63 18.44
CA PHE A 516 13.30 12.43 19.20
C PHE A 516 11.89 11.84 19.07
N MET A 517 11.43 11.60 17.84
CA MET A 517 10.09 11.09 17.59
C MET A 517 9.84 9.74 18.27
N ARG A 518 10.82 8.83 18.28
CA ARG A 518 10.71 7.55 19.01
C ARG A 518 10.47 7.77 20.50
N SER A 519 11.28 8.62 21.11
CA SER A 519 11.14 8.91 22.55
C SER A 519 9.81 9.58 22.85
N TYR A 520 9.37 10.49 22.01
CA TYR A 520 8.12 11.22 22.15
C TYR A 520 6.90 10.31 21.96
N VAL A 521 6.87 9.51 20.87
CA VAL A 521 5.77 8.57 20.59
C VAL A 521 5.69 7.50 21.68
N LYS A 522 6.83 6.95 22.12
CA LYS A 522 6.83 6.00 23.24
C LYS A 522 6.14 6.57 24.47
N MET A 523 6.41 7.82 24.81
CA MET A 523 5.78 8.48 25.96
C MET A 523 4.28 8.70 25.74
N LEU A 524 3.86 8.97 24.51
CA LEU A 524 2.44 9.06 24.14
C LEU A 524 1.74 7.69 24.23
N ASP A 525 2.37 6.62 23.77
CA ASP A 525 1.80 5.26 23.82
C ASP A 525 1.62 4.76 25.25
N GLU A 526 2.47 5.19 26.18
CA GLU A 526 2.33 4.93 27.62
C GLU A 526 1.17 5.72 28.25
N THR A 527 0.58 6.66 27.50
CA THR A 527 -0.52 7.51 27.98
C THR A 527 -1.86 6.83 27.69
N ASN A 528 -2.64 6.58 28.75
CA ASN A 528 -3.97 6.00 28.60
C ASN A 528 -4.97 7.06 28.10
N SER A 529 -5.29 7.04 26.80
CA SER A 529 -6.19 8.00 26.15
C SER A 529 -7.62 8.00 26.70
N ASP A 530 -8.13 6.85 27.11
CA ASP A 530 -9.48 6.73 27.70
C ASP A 530 -9.51 7.30 29.12
N LYS A 531 -8.45 7.09 29.89
CA LYS A 531 -8.28 7.70 31.22
C LYS A 531 -8.10 9.21 31.09
N MET A 532 -7.40 9.73 30.07
CA MET A 532 -7.30 11.17 29.79
C MET A 532 -8.66 11.81 29.52
N LYS A 533 -9.53 11.13 28.74
CA LYS A 533 -10.88 11.63 28.44
C LYS A 533 -11.79 11.60 29.69
N ALA A 534 -11.64 10.57 30.52
CA ALA A 534 -12.46 10.39 31.71
C ALA A 534 -12.02 11.24 32.93
N ASN A 535 -10.74 11.59 33.01
CA ASN A 535 -10.13 12.31 34.13
C ASN A 535 -9.21 13.44 33.65
N SER A 536 -9.71 14.69 33.75
CA SER A 536 -8.97 15.87 33.30
C SER A 536 -7.70 16.15 34.12
N GLU A 537 -7.64 15.70 35.37
CA GLU A 537 -6.47 15.86 36.24
C GLU A 537 -5.33 14.93 35.80
N TYR A 538 -5.65 13.67 35.48
CA TYR A 538 -4.69 12.74 34.87
C TYR A 538 -4.14 13.29 33.54
N GLY A 539 -5.01 13.88 32.71
CA GLY A 539 -4.59 14.49 31.45
C GLY A 539 -3.60 15.65 31.63
N LYS A 540 -3.82 16.49 32.66
CA LYS A 540 -2.94 17.61 33.02
C LYS A 540 -1.59 17.11 33.56
N GLU A 541 -1.62 16.17 34.48
CA GLU A 541 -0.42 15.59 35.09
C GLU A 541 0.44 14.96 34.00
N ARG A 542 -0.14 14.17 33.10
CA ARG A 542 0.57 13.54 31.99
C ARG A 542 1.12 14.55 30.98
N ALA A 543 0.38 15.61 30.68
CA ALA A 543 0.88 16.68 29.80
C ALA A 543 2.05 17.43 30.44
N ARG A 544 2.06 17.66 31.76
CA ARG A 544 3.21 18.23 32.47
C ARG A 544 4.43 17.33 32.42
N GLU A 545 4.27 16.03 32.66
CA GLU A 545 5.37 15.06 32.58
C GLU A 545 6.02 15.07 31.19
N ILE A 546 5.22 15.06 30.12
CA ILE A 546 5.73 15.08 28.74
C ILE A 546 6.43 16.42 28.48
N TYR A 547 5.82 17.54 28.87
CA TYR A 547 6.40 18.87 28.72
C TYR A 547 7.75 18.98 29.46
N ASP A 548 7.82 18.59 30.72
CA ASP A 548 9.03 18.67 31.54
C ASP A 548 10.16 17.79 31.00
N GLN A 549 9.82 16.64 30.41
CA GLN A 549 10.79 15.73 29.80
C GLN A 549 11.38 16.29 28.51
N PHE A 550 10.58 16.95 27.67
CA PHE A 550 11.00 17.37 26.34
C PHE A 550 11.21 18.87 26.16
N ARG A 551 10.88 19.72 27.12
CA ARG A 551 10.95 21.20 27.00
C ARG A 551 12.32 21.75 26.59
N GLU A 552 13.41 21.04 26.84
CA GLU A 552 14.75 21.45 26.42
C GLU A 552 15.14 20.94 25.01
N GLU A 553 14.36 20.03 24.46
CA GLU A 553 14.60 19.48 23.12
C GLU A 553 14.20 20.49 22.03
N PRO A 554 15.13 20.88 21.11
CA PRO A 554 14.83 21.87 20.08
C PRO A 554 13.65 21.51 19.18
N LEU A 555 13.48 20.19 18.89
CA LEU A 555 12.38 19.69 18.09
C LEU A 555 11.05 19.81 18.82
N PHE A 556 11.01 19.54 20.11
CA PHE A 556 9.81 19.72 20.92
C PHE A 556 9.39 21.19 20.97
N LYS A 557 10.34 22.09 21.23
CA LYS A 557 10.10 23.55 21.25
C LYS A 557 9.48 24.03 19.94
N ALA A 558 9.99 23.52 18.81
CA ALA A 558 9.54 23.97 17.51
C ALA A 558 8.21 23.35 17.05
N LEU A 559 7.89 22.12 17.48
CA LEU A 559 6.75 21.38 16.97
C LEU A 559 5.56 21.32 17.94
N TYR A 560 5.80 21.30 19.24
CA TYR A 560 4.77 20.92 20.21
C TYR A 560 4.64 21.85 21.42
N GLU A 561 5.64 22.69 21.72
CA GLU A 561 5.68 23.49 22.95
C GLU A 561 4.45 24.40 23.11
N GLU A 562 4.06 25.11 22.04
CA GLU A 562 2.90 26.02 22.08
C GLU A 562 1.60 25.28 22.40
N ASP A 563 1.41 24.08 21.86
CA ASP A 563 0.21 23.26 22.10
C ASP A 563 0.14 22.81 23.57
N TYR A 564 1.28 22.37 24.13
CA TYR A 564 1.36 21.97 25.53
C TYR A 564 1.13 23.14 26.48
N LEU A 565 1.77 24.28 26.25
CA LEU A 565 1.56 25.49 27.05
C LEU A 565 0.13 25.99 26.96
N SER A 566 -0.49 25.98 25.78
CA SER A 566 -1.89 26.34 25.60
C SER A 566 -2.83 25.37 26.34
N TYR A 567 -2.53 24.07 26.30
CA TYR A 567 -3.34 23.07 27.02
C TYR A 567 -3.23 23.23 28.54
N LEU A 568 -2.02 23.40 29.06
CA LEU A 568 -1.75 23.56 30.49
C LEU A 568 -2.33 24.85 31.02
N SER A 569 -2.22 25.98 30.30
CA SER A 569 -2.78 27.28 30.73
C SER A 569 -4.31 27.30 30.78
N LYS A 570 -4.99 26.67 29.78
CA LYS A 570 -6.47 26.55 29.81
C LYS A 570 -6.96 25.67 30.93
N ALA A 571 -6.10 24.80 31.40
CA ALA A 571 -6.41 23.90 32.48
C ALA A 571 -6.28 24.57 33.87
N ASP A 572 -5.43 25.60 34.02
CA ASP A 572 -5.26 26.34 35.26
C ASP A 572 -6.29 27.48 35.47
N CYS A 573 -7.01 27.87 34.37
CA CYS A 573 -8.08 28.89 34.44
C CYS A 573 -9.47 28.36 34.87
N LYS A 574 -9.59 27.11 35.28
CA LYS A 574 -10.84 26.50 35.77
C LYS A 574 -10.82 26.20 37.27
N ILE A 575 -10.13 27.02 38.06
CA ILE A 575 -10.26 27.07 39.54
C ILE A 575 -11.06 28.30 39.93
#